data_50d4e32ea52fe9fc9a2836e29d8d9b12
#
_entry.id   50d4e32ea52fe9fc9a2836e29d8d9b12
#
_cell.length_a   1.000
_cell.length_b   1.000
_cell.length_c   1.000
_cell.angle_alpha   90.00
_cell.angle_beta   90.00
_cell.angle_gamma   90.00
#
_symmetry.space_group_name_H-M   'P 1'
#
loop_
_entity.id
_entity.type
_entity.pdbx_description
1 polymer ?
#
loop_
_entity_poly.entity_id
_entity_poly.type
_entity_poly.pdbx_seq_one_letter_code
_entity_poly.pdbx_strand_id
1 'polypeptide(L)' 'MSSMAPTRAEEAVRRVGLPPDEETAVLAVDVHGQSCLQAAALLHVSVDGLAKIRRRAYAKLADEIRG' A
#
# COMPACT_ATOMS: atom_id res chain seq x y z
N MET A 1 -6.03 25.39 -7.41
CA MET A 1 -5.94 24.20 -8.23
C MET A 1 -5.49 23.02 -7.40
N SER A 2 -6.21 21.94 -7.52
CA SER A 2 -5.81 20.76 -6.79
C SER A 2 -4.55 20.18 -7.38
N SER A 3 -3.67 19.77 -6.52
CA SER A 3 -2.46 19.11 -6.95
C SER A 3 -2.75 17.64 -7.21
N MET A 4 -2.40 17.19 -8.38
CA MET A 4 -2.45 15.76 -8.70
C MET A 4 -1.12 15.09 -8.49
N ALA A 5 -0.16 15.83 -7.96
CA ALA A 5 1.16 15.28 -7.69
C ALA A 5 1.08 14.25 -6.57
N PRO A 6 1.75 13.11 -6.72
CA PRO A 6 1.77 12.10 -5.65
C PRO A 6 2.52 12.63 -4.43
N THR A 7 2.14 12.14 -3.27
CA THR A 7 2.85 12.45 -2.04
C THR A 7 4.18 11.71 -2.01
N ARG A 8 5.05 12.10 -1.08
CA ARG A 8 6.31 11.38 -0.89
C ARG A 8 6.09 9.92 -0.54
N ALA A 9 5.06 9.64 0.23
CA ALA A 9 4.73 8.27 0.60
C ALA A 9 4.33 7.46 -0.63
N GLU A 10 3.51 8.04 -1.51
CA GLU A 10 3.12 7.36 -2.73
C GLU A 10 4.32 7.10 -3.64
N GLU A 11 5.19 8.08 -3.77
CA GLU A 11 6.39 7.94 -4.60
C GLU A 11 7.30 6.84 -4.04
N ALA A 12 7.47 6.79 -2.73
CA ALA A 12 8.30 5.77 -2.10
C ALA A 12 7.76 4.37 -2.36
N VAL A 13 6.44 4.21 -2.22
CA VAL A 13 5.79 2.93 -2.46
C VAL A 13 5.96 2.49 -3.91
N ARG A 14 5.76 3.41 -4.84
CA ARG A 14 5.89 3.11 -6.28
C ARG A 14 7.31 2.79 -6.67
N ARG A 15 8.28 3.44 -6.02
CA ARG A 15 9.69 3.21 -6.31
C ARG A 15 10.14 1.79 -5.97
N VAL A 16 9.53 1.20 -4.96
CA VAL A 16 9.86 -0.17 -4.54
C VAL A 16 9.43 -1.20 -5.60
N GLY A 17 8.41 -0.87 -6.40
CA GLY A 17 7.94 -1.77 -7.44
C GLY A 17 7.12 -2.94 -6.91
N LEU A 18 6.27 -2.68 -5.95
CA LEU A 18 5.40 -3.70 -5.37
C LEU A 18 4.42 -4.26 -6.41
N PRO A 19 4.02 -5.53 -6.27
CA PRO A 19 2.90 -6.05 -7.08
C PRO A 19 1.65 -5.19 -6.90
N PRO A 20 0.75 -5.14 -7.88
CA PRO A 20 -0.42 -4.27 -7.81
C PRO A 20 -1.27 -4.43 -6.56
N ASP A 21 -1.48 -5.64 -6.07
CA ASP A 21 -2.27 -5.87 -4.87
C ASP A 21 -1.59 -5.31 -3.63
N GLU A 22 -0.28 -5.50 -3.51
CA GLU A 22 0.48 -4.96 -2.38
C GLU A 22 0.54 -3.45 -2.43
N GLU A 23 0.77 -2.88 -3.59
CA GLU A 23 0.81 -1.43 -3.77
C GLU A 23 -0.54 -0.82 -3.40
N THR A 24 -1.63 -1.38 -3.93
CA THR A 24 -2.98 -0.88 -3.64
C THR A 24 -3.29 -0.96 -2.15
N ALA A 25 -2.94 -2.07 -1.50
CA ALA A 25 -3.20 -2.24 -0.07
C ALA A 25 -2.49 -1.19 0.76
N VAL A 26 -1.22 -0.95 0.50
CA VAL A 26 -0.44 0.03 1.25
C VAL A 26 -0.94 1.45 0.97
N LEU A 27 -1.17 1.78 -0.28
CA LEU A 27 -1.65 3.11 -0.62
C LEU A 27 -3.02 3.40 0.00
N ALA A 28 -3.93 2.43 -0.07
CA ALA A 28 -5.28 2.63 0.46
C ALA A 28 -5.27 2.85 1.97
N VAL A 29 -4.56 2.03 2.71
CA VAL A 29 -4.58 2.09 4.17
C VAL A 29 -3.61 3.11 4.73
N ASP A 30 -2.36 3.06 4.29
CA ASP A 30 -1.31 3.86 4.92
C ASP A 30 -1.20 5.27 4.36
N VAL A 31 -1.56 5.48 3.11
CA VAL A 31 -1.47 6.79 2.48
C VAL A 31 -2.81 7.50 2.46
N HIS A 32 -3.86 6.81 2.05
CA HIS A 32 -5.18 7.42 1.93
C HIS A 32 -6.05 7.29 3.18
N GLY A 33 -5.58 6.57 4.18
CA GLY A 33 -6.27 6.46 5.47
C GLY A 33 -7.55 5.65 5.43
N GLN A 34 -7.73 4.79 4.45
CA GLN A 34 -8.91 3.94 4.39
C GLN A 34 -8.84 2.84 5.45
N SER A 35 -10.00 2.36 5.88
CA SER A 35 -10.05 1.26 6.83
C SER A 35 -9.60 -0.04 6.15
N CYS A 36 -9.16 -0.99 6.98
CA CYS A 36 -8.81 -2.31 6.46
C CYS A 36 -9.98 -2.96 5.74
N LEU A 37 -11.20 -2.74 6.24
CA LEU A 37 -12.39 -3.29 5.63
C LEU A 37 -12.60 -2.72 4.23
N GLN A 38 -12.43 -1.40 4.07
CA GLN A 38 -12.56 -0.76 2.76
C GLN A 38 -11.50 -1.24 1.79
N ALA A 39 -10.26 -1.33 2.25
CA ALA A 39 -9.16 -1.78 1.40
C ALA A 39 -9.34 -3.24 0.99
N ALA A 40 -9.79 -4.09 1.90
CA ALA A 40 -10.08 -5.48 1.59
C ALA A 40 -11.17 -5.59 0.52
N ALA A 41 -12.20 -4.76 0.63
CA ALA A 41 -13.27 -4.73 -0.36
C ALA A 41 -12.75 -4.31 -1.74
N LEU A 42 -11.87 -3.31 -1.78
CA LEU A 42 -11.26 -2.88 -3.03
C LEU A 42 -10.50 -4.01 -3.73
N LEU A 43 -9.84 -4.82 -2.95
CA LEU A 43 -9.01 -5.91 -3.47
C LEU A 43 -9.76 -7.23 -3.60
N HIS A 44 -11.02 -7.26 -3.18
CA HIS A 44 -11.83 -8.47 -3.21
C HIS A 44 -11.22 -9.60 -2.39
N VAL A 45 -10.67 -9.25 -1.23
CA VAL A 45 -10.07 -10.21 -0.30
C VAL A 45 -10.68 -10.02 1.09
N SER A 46 -10.43 -10.98 1.96
CA SER A 46 -10.83 -10.86 3.36
C SER A 46 -9.89 -9.89 4.09
N VAL A 47 -10.30 -9.44 5.27
CA VAL A 47 -9.45 -8.59 6.11
C VAL A 47 -8.15 -9.33 6.46
N ASP A 48 -8.24 -10.63 6.74
CA ASP A 48 -7.05 -11.44 7.01
C ASP A 48 -6.13 -11.52 5.80
N GLY A 49 -6.72 -11.66 4.61
CA GLY A 49 -5.95 -11.66 3.37
C GLY A 49 -5.25 -10.34 3.14
N LEU A 50 -5.95 -9.25 3.42
CA LEU A 50 -5.36 -7.91 3.32
C LEU A 50 -4.17 -7.77 4.28
N ALA A 51 -4.30 -8.25 5.51
CA ALA A 51 -3.23 -8.18 6.49
C ALA A 51 -1.98 -8.91 6.00
N LYS A 52 -2.15 -10.06 5.38
CA LYS A 52 -1.03 -10.80 4.81
C LYS A 52 -0.36 -10.05 3.66
N ILE A 53 -1.17 -9.43 2.80
CA ILE A 53 -0.66 -8.64 1.68
C ILE A 53 0.15 -7.46 2.20
N ARG A 54 -0.39 -6.74 3.19
CA ARG A 54 0.30 -5.58 3.78
C ARG A 54 1.61 -6.01 4.45
N ARG A 55 1.63 -7.14 5.11
CA ARG A 55 2.83 -7.65 5.77
C ARG A 55 3.94 -7.91 4.77
N ARG A 56 3.60 -8.50 3.62
CA ARG A 56 4.57 -8.71 2.54
C ARG A 56 5.10 -7.40 1.99
N ALA A 57 4.20 -6.44 1.81
CA ALA A 57 4.58 -5.13 1.31
C ALA A 57 5.53 -4.44 2.27
N TYR A 58 5.23 -4.48 3.56
CA TYR A 58 6.10 -3.86 4.57
C TYR A 58 7.48 -4.49 4.61
N ALA A 59 7.58 -5.81 4.44
CA ALA A 59 8.87 -6.48 4.41
C ALA A 59 9.71 -5.96 3.25
N LYS A 60 9.11 -5.79 2.09
CA LYS A 60 9.81 -5.26 0.91
C LYS A 60 10.19 -3.80 1.09
N LEU A 61 9.30 -3.00 1.68
CA LEU A 61 9.59 -1.59 1.96
C LEU A 61 10.73 -1.46 2.96
N ALA A 62 10.74 -2.30 3.98
CA ALA A 62 11.81 -2.29 4.98
C ALA A 62 13.16 -2.66 4.36
N ASP A 63 13.18 -3.63 3.47
CA ASP A 63 14.40 -4.00 2.76
C ASP A 63 14.93 -2.84 1.91
N GLU A 64 14.04 -2.13 1.25
CA GLU A 64 14.42 -0.98 0.43
C GLU A 64 15.00 0.14 1.27
N ILE A 65 14.41 0.40 2.42
CA ILE A 65 14.90 1.43 3.33
C ILE A 65 16.27 1.07 3.89
N ARG A 66 16.46 -0.21 4.17
CA ARG A 66 17.71 -0.71 4.73
C ARG A 66 18.85 -0.71 3.71
N GLY A 67 18.47 -1.01 2.50
CA GLY A 67 19.40 -1.19 1.42
C GLY A 67 20.08 0.07 0.98
#